data_4a0415f32b7fa4357fca7125cb4012a9
#
_entry.id   4a0415f32b7fa4357fca7125cb4012a9
#
_cell.length_a   1.000
_cell.length_b   1.000
_cell.length_c   1.000
_cell.angle_alpha   90.00
_cell.angle_beta   90.00
_cell.angle_gamma   90.00
#
_symmetry.space_group_name_H-M   'P 1'
#
loop_
_entity.id
_entity.type
_entity.pdbx_description
1 polymer ?
#
loop_
_entity_poly.entity_id
_entity_poly.type
_entity_poly.pdbx_seq_one_letter_code
_entity_poly.pdbx_strand_id
1 'polypeptide(L)'
;LMLLKGVIDCPDLPLNVSRSALQNDGFVKKISDYITKKVADKLTGMCKTDRESYEKYWDDISPFIKFGFIRDQKFADKIKDYILFKNMEHKYVTLSDLVPAPANDDDVTTLYYITDEVQQSQYINMFKEQDMDAVILNHNIDSAFEQQNQHIKFKRIDADVEDALKEDVDEKELDEIKTSLTDLFRKTLNKENLEVHVEKLKDAKISSIITLSEESRRMQDMM
;
A
#
# COMPACT_ATOMS: atom_id res chain seq x y z
N LEU A 1 -7.38 -19.63 -0.86
CA LEU A 1 -6.05 -20.29 -1.02
C LEU A 1 -5.89 -20.90 -2.43
N MET A 2 -6.09 -20.09 -3.47
CA MET A 2 -6.09 -20.54 -4.87
C MET A 2 -4.74 -21.09 -5.37
N LEU A 3 -3.64 -20.76 -4.69
CA LEU A 3 -2.28 -21.25 -5.05
C LEU A 3 -1.94 -22.63 -4.50
N LEU A 4 -2.65 -23.11 -3.50
CA LEU A 4 -2.32 -24.37 -2.89
C LEU A 4 -2.75 -25.52 -3.79
N LYS A 5 -1.78 -26.36 -4.16
CA LYS A 5 -2.01 -27.66 -4.77
C LYS A 5 -1.78 -28.73 -3.72
N GLY A 6 -2.69 -29.66 -3.60
CA GLY A 6 -2.58 -30.73 -2.64
C GLY A 6 -3.69 -31.75 -2.81
N VAL A 7 -3.60 -32.82 -2.01
CA VAL A 7 -4.58 -33.89 -1.95
C VAL A 7 -5.08 -33.96 -0.52
N ILE A 8 -6.40 -34.07 -0.35
CA ILE A 8 -7.05 -34.34 0.94
C ILE A 8 -7.63 -35.73 0.86
N ASP A 9 -7.13 -36.61 1.71
CA ASP A 9 -7.71 -37.95 1.90
C ASP A 9 -8.62 -37.90 3.13
N CYS A 10 -9.92 -37.90 2.88
CA CYS A 10 -10.94 -37.88 3.93
C CYS A 10 -12.21 -38.56 3.41
N PRO A 11 -12.46 -39.82 3.86
CA PRO A 11 -13.61 -40.58 3.41
C PRO A 11 -15.00 -39.95 3.70
N ASP A 12 -15.05 -39.12 4.74
CA ASP A 12 -16.27 -38.49 5.22
C ASP A 12 -16.58 -37.14 4.54
N LEU A 13 -15.79 -36.75 3.54
CA LEU A 13 -16.02 -35.51 2.80
C LEU A 13 -17.33 -35.62 1.99
N PRO A 14 -18.32 -34.71 2.22
CA PRO A 14 -19.55 -34.70 1.48
C PRO A 14 -19.32 -34.21 0.05
N LEU A 15 -19.48 -35.11 -0.90
CA LEU A 15 -19.39 -34.80 -2.32
C LEU A 15 -20.82 -34.66 -2.89
N ASN A 16 -20.96 -33.86 -3.95
CA ASN A 16 -22.21 -33.89 -4.73
C ASN A 16 -22.36 -35.23 -5.48
N VAL A 17 -23.52 -35.47 -6.04
CA VAL A 17 -23.86 -36.76 -6.73
C VAL A 17 -22.86 -37.03 -7.87
N SER A 18 -22.43 -36.01 -8.59
CA SER A 18 -21.47 -36.12 -9.68
C SER A 18 -20.00 -36.23 -9.20
N ARG A 19 -19.74 -36.10 -7.91
CA ARG A 19 -18.41 -36.03 -7.29
C ARG A 19 -17.49 -34.92 -7.85
N SER A 20 -18.05 -33.91 -8.50
CA SER A 20 -17.33 -32.81 -9.12
C SER A 20 -17.09 -31.65 -8.17
N ALA A 21 -17.81 -31.56 -7.06
CA ALA A 21 -17.68 -30.50 -6.07
C ALA A 21 -17.99 -30.99 -4.66
N LEU A 22 -17.41 -30.31 -3.68
CA LEU A 22 -17.73 -30.48 -2.27
C LEU A 22 -19.06 -29.80 -1.96
N GLN A 23 -19.90 -30.43 -1.13
CA GLN A 23 -21.06 -29.76 -0.57
C GLN A 23 -20.60 -28.76 0.49
N ASN A 24 -21.22 -27.58 0.49
CA ASN A 24 -20.88 -26.53 1.45
C ASN A 24 -21.57 -26.82 2.80
N ASP A 25 -20.97 -27.64 3.62
CA ASP A 25 -21.44 -27.98 4.96
C ASP A 25 -20.42 -27.55 6.06
N GLY A 26 -20.86 -27.72 7.31
CA GLY A 26 -20.03 -27.33 8.46
C GLY A 26 -18.72 -28.13 8.60
N PHE A 27 -18.64 -29.34 8.03
CA PHE A 27 -17.45 -30.18 8.07
C PHE A 27 -16.40 -29.67 7.08
N VAL A 28 -16.81 -29.33 5.85
CA VAL A 28 -15.94 -28.71 4.83
C VAL A 28 -15.39 -27.40 5.34
N LYS A 29 -16.21 -26.59 6.03
CA LYS A 29 -15.75 -25.34 6.64
C LYS A 29 -14.68 -25.58 7.70
N LYS A 30 -14.84 -26.57 8.56
CA LYS A 30 -13.83 -26.93 9.57
C LYS A 30 -12.49 -27.32 8.94
N ILE A 31 -12.52 -28.11 7.87
CA ILE A 31 -11.30 -28.49 7.13
C ILE A 31 -10.66 -27.26 6.50
N SER A 32 -11.45 -26.39 5.87
CA SER A 32 -10.97 -25.13 5.29
C SER A 32 -10.29 -24.25 6.33
N ASP A 33 -10.93 -24.05 7.48
CA ASP A 33 -10.39 -23.26 8.60
C ASP A 33 -9.08 -23.88 9.12
N TYR A 34 -9.01 -25.20 9.23
CA TYR A 34 -7.79 -25.90 9.64
C TYR A 34 -6.64 -25.69 8.65
N ILE A 35 -6.91 -25.84 7.34
CA ILE A 35 -5.90 -25.62 6.29
C ILE A 35 -5.43 -24.17 6.31
N THR A 36 -6.36 -23.21 6.37
CA THR A 36 -6.05 -21.77 6.45
C THR A 36 -5.14 -21.47 7.64
N LYS A 37 -5.46 -22.04 8.81
CA LYS A 37 -4.60 -21.92 9.99
C LYS A 37 -3.18 -22.47 9.75
N LYS A 38 -3.07 -23.68 9.17
CA LYS A 38 -1.78 -24.32 8.90
C LYS A 38 -0.95 -23.54 7.88
N VAL A 39 -1.59 -22.93 6.89
CA VAL A 39 -0.91 -22.06 5.92
C VAL A 39 -0.37 -20.80 6.62
N ALA A 40 -1.19 -20.13 7.43
CA ALA A 40 -0.74 -18.99 8.21
C ALA A 40 0.44 -19.36 9.12
N ASP A 41 0.34 -20.47 9.86
CA ASP A 41 1.40 -20.95 10.75
C ASP A 41 2.70 -21.26 9.97
N LYS A 42 2.60 -21.80 8.74
CA LYS A 42 3.76 -22.05 7.88
C LYS A 42 4.40 -20.75 7.39
N LEU A 43 3.61 -19.80 6.90
CA LEU A 43 4.08 -18.51 6.42
C LEU A 43 4.78 -17.72 7.54
N THR A 44 4.15 -17.63 8.71
CA THR A 44 4.74 -16.96 9.88
C THR A 44 6.01 -17.65 10.35
N GLY A 45 6.04 -18.99 10.30
CA GLY A 45 7.23 -19.78 10.59
C GLY A 45 8.36 -19.46 9.62
N MET A 46 8.11 -19.45 8.31
CA MET A 46 9.13 -19.12 7.30
C MET A 46 9.66 -17.69 7.51
N CYS A 47 8.80 -16.73 7.75
CA CYS A 47 9.23 -15.34 8.00
C CYS A 47 10.19 -15.24 9.20
N LYS A 48 9.99 -16.06 10.24
CA LYS A 48 10.82 -16.06 11.46
C LYS A 48 12.11 -16.85 11.34
N THR A 49 12.08 -18.00 10.68
CA THR A 49 13.19 -18.99 10.73
C THR A 49 13.96 -19.10 9.43
N ASP A 50 13.37 -18.65 8.30
CA ASP A 50 13.95 -18.74 6.97
C ASP A 50 13.49 -17.51 6.14
N ARG A 51 13.89 -16.33 6.62
CA ARG A 51 13.49 -15.04 6.07
C ARG A 51 13.91 -14.91 4.60
N GLU A 52 15.09 -15.40 4.24
CA GLU A 52 15.61 -15.32 2.88
C GLU A 52 14.70 -16.06 1.89
N SER A 53 14.29 -17.29 2.22
CA SER A 53 13.35 -18.03 1.37
C SER A 53 11.98 -17.37 1.33
N TYR A 54 11.53 -16.77 2.44
CA TYR A 54 10.24 -16.07 2.48
C TYR A 54 10.23 -14.84 1.56
N GLU A 55 11.28 -14.03 1.58
CA GLU A 55 11.46 -12.87 0.71
C GLU A 55 11.57 -13.27 -0.76
N LYS A 56 12.31 -14.33 -1.05
CA LYS A 56 12.49 -14.84 -2.42
C LYS A 56 11.17 -15.16 -3.13
N TYR A 57 10.19 -15.67 -2.39
CA TYR A 57 8.88 -16.05 -2.96
C TYR A 57 7.81 -14.98 -2.73
N TRP A 58 8.13 -13.90 -2.00
CA TRP A 58 7.13 -12.93 -1.56
C TRP A 58 6.38 -12.28 -2.71
N ASP A 59 7.06 -11.84 -3.76
CA ASP A 59 6.41 -11.17 -4.88
C ASP A 59 5.38 -12.08 -5.58
N ASP A 60 5.67 -13.38 -5.67
CA ASP A 60 4.78 -14.35 -6.29
C ASP A 60 3.55 -14.66 -5.42
N ILE A 61 3.72 -14.68 -4.10
CA ILE A 61 2.66 -15.11 -3.16
C ILE A 61 1.90 -13.94 -2.52
N SER A 62 2.47 -12.75 -2.50
CA SER A 62 1.90 -11.58 -1.78
C SER A 62 0.49 -11.22 -2.22
N PRO A 63 0.09 -11.22 -3.51
CA PRO A 63 -1.28 -10.91 -3.89
C PRO A 63 -2.31 -11.89 -3.27
N PHE A 64 -1.94 -13.16 -3.16
CA PHE A 64 -2.82 -14.20 -2.58
C PHE A 64 -2.86 -14.12 -1.07
N ILE A 65 -1.77 -13.74 -0.41
CA ILE A 65 -1.73 -13.47 1.03
C ILE A 65 -2.59 -12.25 1.36
N LYS A 66 -2.44 -11.16 0.62
CA LYS A 66 -3.27 -9.96 0.77
C LYS A 66 -4.75 -10.25 0.49
N PHE A 67 -5.06 -11.05 -0.51
CA PHE A 67 -6.42 -11.50 -0.76
C PHE A 67 -6.98 -12.32 0.42
N GLY A 68 -6.19 -13.24 0.98
CA GLY A 68 -6.57 -13.99 2.18
C GLY A 68 -6.80 -13.08 3.39
N PHE A 69 -5.95 -12.09 3.58
CA PHE A 69 -6.05 -11.07 4.62
C PHE A 69 -7.39 -10.32 4.55
N ILE A 70 -7.79 -9.90 3.35
CA ILE A 70 -9.06 -9.17 3.13
C ILE A 70 -10.28 -10.07 3.39
N ARG A 71 -10.20 -11.36 3.07
CA ARG A 71 -11.33 -12.28 3.07
C ARG A 71 -11.57 -13.00 4.39
N ASP A 72 -10.55 -13.19 5.20
CA ASP A 72 -10.59 -14.01 6.41
C ASP A 72 -9.89 -13.29 7.58
N GLN A 73 -10.69 -12.77 8.50
CA GLN A 73 -10.19 -12.04 9.66
C GLN A 73 -9.25 -12.89 10.54
N LYS A 74 -9.55 -14.18 10.71
CA LYS A 74 -8.68 -15.08 11.51
C LYS A 74 -7.33 -15.31 10.85
N PHE A 75 -7.29 -15.30 9.51
CA PHE A 75 -6.04 -15.32 8.76
C PHE A 75 -5.31 -13.99 8.90
N ALA A 76 -6.03 -12.88 8.75
CA ALA A 76 -5.49 -11.53 8.90
C ALA A 76 -4.82 -11.33 10.26
N ASP A 77 -5.49 -11.70 11.35
CA ASP A 77 -4.96 -11.58 12.72
C ASP A 77 -3.63 -12.34 12.93
N LYS A 78 -3.43 -13.42 12.17
CA LYS A 78 -2.22 -14.25 12.26
C LYS A 78 -1.08 -13.75 11.38
N ILE A 79 -1.40 -13.16 10.22
CA ILE A 79 -0.40 -12.84 9.19
C ILE A 79 0.00 -11.36 9.18
N LYS A 80 -0.78 -10.48 9.81
CA LYS A 80 -0.60 -9.02 9.73
C LYS A 80 0.84 -8.55 10.00
N ASP A 81 1.50 -9.11 11.01
CA ASP A 81 2.86 -8.73 11.40
C ASP A 81 3.95 -9.35 10.50
N TYR A 82 3.56 -10.19 9.54
CA TYR A 82 4.46 -10.93 8.65
C TYR A 82 4.25 -10.60 7.18
N ILE A 83 3.40 -9.63 6.88
CA ILE A 83 3.25 -9.07 5.54
C ILE A 83 4.47 -8.21 5.25
N LEU A 84 5.09 -8.47 4.10
CA LEU A 84 6.25 -7.70 3.66
C LEU A 84 5.85 -6.63 2.66
N PHE A 85 6.59 -5.54 2.72
CA PHE A 85 6.55 -4.47 1.75
C PHE A 85 7.96 -4.29 1.19
N LYS A 86 8.09 -3.82 -0.03
CA LYS A 86 9.37 -3.29 -0.53
C LYS A 86 9.43 -1.81 -0.24
N ASN A 87 10.49 -1.36 0.38
CA ASN A 87 10.76 0.06 0.57
C ASN A 87 11.45 0.67 -0.67
N MET A 88 11.77 1.96 -0.63
CA MET A 88 12.45 2.68 -1.72
C MET A 88 13.86 2.17 -2.05
N GLU A 89 14.46 1.36 -1.20
CA GLU A 89 15.73 0.67 -1.45
C GLU A 89 15.54 -0.76 -1.96
N HIS A 90 14.30 -1.15 -2.30
CA HIS A 90 13.89 -2.51 -2.68
C HIS A 90 14.18 -3.59 -1.62
N LYS A 91 14.35 -3.19 -0.37
CA LYS A 91 14.47 -4.11 0.75
C LYS A 91 13.09 -4.52 1.26
N TYR A 92 12.97 -5.77 1.67
CA TYR A 92 11.74 -6.26 2.29
C TYR A 92 11.69 -5.87 3.77
N VAL A 93 10.65 -5.17 4.16
CA VAL A 93 10.37 -4.69 5.50
C VAL A 93 8.97 -5.12 5.93
N THR A 94 8.75 -5.29 7.21
CA THR A 94 7.41 -5.51 7.77
C THR A 94 6.74 -4.17 8.09
N LEU A 95 5.45 -4.21 8.33
CA LEU A 95 4.74 -3.01 8.75
C LEU A 95 5.28 -2.43 10.06
N SER A 96 5.65 -3.29 11.01
CA SER A 96 6.26 -2.89 12.28
C SER A 96 7.66 -2.27 12.15
N ASP A 97 8.36 -2.52 11.04
CA ASP A 97 9.65 -1.89 10.77
C ASP A 97 9.46 -0.45 10.24
N LEU A 98 8.32 -0.19 9.58
CA LEU A 98 8.02 1.10 8.95
C LEU A 98 7.24 2.04 9.86
N VAL A 99 6.36 1.48 10.67
CA VAL A 99 5.40 2.22 11.49
C VAL A 99 5.58 1.81 12.94
N PRO A 100 5.96 2.74 13.83
CA PRO A 100 6.01 2.45 15.25
C PRO A 100 4.63 2.02 15.76
N ALA A 101 4.61 1.15 16.74
CA ALA A 101 3.36 0.75 17.36
C ALA A 101 2.59 1.98 17.87
N PRO A 102 1.29 2.10 17.58
CA PRO A 102 0.49 3.23 18.02
C PRO A 102 0.55 3.34 19.56
N ALA A 103 0.81 4.54 20.05
CA ALA A 103 0.85 4.80 21.48
C ALA A 103 -0.55 4.79 22.10
N ASN A 104 -1.58 5.12 21.30
CA ASN A 104 -2.98 5.08 21.67
C ASN A 104 -3.81 4.49 20.51
N ASP A 105 -5.00 3.97 20.82
CA ASP A 105 -5.92 3.37 19.83
C ASP A 105 -6.39 4.37 18.75
N ASP A 106 -6.31 5.66 19.01
CA ASP A 106 -6.70 6.74 18.08
C ASP A 106 -5.53 7.24 17.22
N ASP A 107 -4.30 6.78 17.46
CA ASP A 107 -3.13 7.21 16.70
C ASP A 107 -3.15 6.58 15.30
N VAL A 108 -3.30 7.42 14.28
CA VAL A 108 -3.22 7.03 12.88
C VAL A 108 -1.85 7.44 12.33
N THR A 109 -1.08 6.48 11.92
CA THR A 109 0.23 6.73 11.28
C THR A 109 0.07 6.75 9.77
N THR A 110 0.68 7.76 9.12
CA THR A 110 0.71 7.83 7.66
C THR A 110 1.84 6.97 7.11
N LEU A 111 1.50 6.07 6.20
CA LEU A 111 2.46 5.28 5.42
C LEU A 111 2.40 5.72 3.96
N TYR A 112 3.52 6.24 3.46
CA TYR A 112 3.63 6.66 2.07
C TYR A 112 3.84 5.48 1.15
N TYR A 113 3.25 5.56 -0.07
CA TYR A 113 3.43 4.52 -1.05
C TYR A 113 3.67 5.03 -2.47
N ILE A 114 4.32 4.20 -3.25
CA ILE A 114 4.72 4.39 -4.64
C ILE A 114 3.99 3.37 -5.50
N THR A 115 3.38 3.80 -6.59
CA THR A 115 2.74 2.91 -7.57
C THR A 115 3.58 2.74 -8.84
N ASP A 116 4.32 3.78 -9.23
CA ASP A 116 5.18 3.80 -10.41
C ASP A 116 6.46 4.58 -10.10
N GLU A 117 7.57 3.87 -9.99
CA GLU A 117 8.86 4.46 -9.61
C GLU A 117 9.43 5.41 -10.67
N VAL A 118 9.08 5.21 -11.95
CA VAL A 118 9.56 6.07 -13.04
C VAL A 118 8.81 7.39 -13.03
N GLN A 119 7.47 7.33 -13.00
CA GLN A 119 6.63 8.53 -12.99
C GLN A 119 6.79 9.33 -11.69
N GLN A 120 7.00 8.65 -10.57
CA GLN A 120 7.13 9.26 -9.25
C GLN A 120 8.57 9.50 -8.81
N SER A 121 9.55 9.35 -9.72
CA SER A 121 10.98 9.46 -9.41
C SER A 121 11.39 10.78 -8.75
N GLN A 122 10.76 11.89 -9.11
CA GLN A 122 11.01 13.21 -8.52
C GLN A 122 10.64 13.20 -7.01
N TYR A 123 9.48 12.65 -6.67
CA TYR A 123 9.01 12.56 -5.29
C TYR A 123 9.86 11.59 -4.46
N ILE A 124 10.28 10.48 -5.07
CA ILE A 124 11.18 9.51 -4.44
C ILE A 124 12.51 10.19 -4.04
N ASN A 125 13.05 11.02 -4.90
CA ASN A 125 14.27 11.75 -4.60
C ASN A 125 14.08 12.74 -3.45
N MET A 126 12.97 13.48 -3.43
CA MET A 126 12.62 14.39 -2.34
C MET A 126 12.53 13.67 -1.00
N PHE A 127 11.87 12.50 -0.97
CA PHE A 127 11.75 11.69 0.24
C PHE A 127 13.11 11.20 0.74
N LYS A 128 13.97 10.71 -0.17
CA LYS A 128 15.33 10.28 0.17
C LYS A 128 16.20 11.41 0.75
N GLU A 129 16.08 12.62 0.23
CA GLU A 129 16.83 13.80 0.73
C GLU A 129 16.37 14.22 2.13
N GLN A 130 15.17 13.83 2.55
CA GLN A 130 14.60 14.12 3.87
C GLN A 130 14.61 12.92 4.82
N ASP A 131 15.33 11.85 4.49
CA ASP A 131 15.34 10.58 5.25
C ASP A 131 13.93 10.00 5.51
N MET A 132 13.00 10.27 4.61
CA MET A 132 11.66 9.69 4.62
C MET A 132 11.64 8.42 3.78
N ASP A 133 10.84 7.42 4.19
CA ASP A 133 10.69 6.17 3.44
C ASP A 133 9.25 6.01 2.92
N ALA A 134 9.10 5.20 1.89
CA ALA A 134 7.84 4.84 1.30
C ALA A 134 7.87 3.38 0.82
N VAL A 135 6.70 2.76 0.71
CA VAL A 135 6.57 1.38 0.24
C VAL A 135 6.08 1.31 -1.20
N ILE A 136 6.52 0.30 -1.93
CA ILE A 136 6.10 0.06 -3.30
C ILE A 136 4.84 -0.81 -3.27
N LEU A 137 3.72 -0.26 -3.76
CA LEU A 137 2.42 -0.92 -3.87
C LEU A 137 1.96 -0.86 -5.33
N ASN A 138 2.29 -1.89 -6.10
CA ASN A 138 2.07 -1.93 -7.54
C ASN A 138 1.00 -2.95 -7.98
N HIS A 139 0.30 -3.58 -7.03
CA HIS A 139 -0.76 -4.55 -7.32
C HIS A 139 -2.15 -3.96 -7.04
N ASN A 140 -3.13 -4.26 -7.90
CA ASN A 140 -4.52 -3.81 -7.73
C ASN A 140 -5.14 -4.25 -6.39
N ILE A 141 -4.64 -5.31 -5.77
CA ILE A 141 -5.10 -5.78 -4.46
C ILE A 141 -4.70 -4.83 -3.32
N ASP A 142 -3.69 -4.00 -3.52
CA ASP A 142 -3.15 -3.12 -2.49
C ASP A 142 -4.18 -2.08 -2.03
N SER A 143 -4.97 -1.54 -2.94
CA SER A 143 -6.05 -0.59 -2.60
C SER A 143 -7.11 -1.19 -1.66
N ALA A 144 -7.48 -2.46 -1.87
CA ALA A 144 -8.40 -3.14 -0.97
C ALA A 144 -7.75 -3.51 0.36
N PHE A 145 -6.45 -3.79 0.35
CA PHE A 145 -5.67 -4.04 1.56
C PHE A 145 -5.53 -2.78 2.43
N GLU A 146 -5.31 -1.61 1.81
CA GLU A 146 -5.25 -0.32 2.49
C GLU A 146 -6.52 -0.04 3.32
N GLN A 147 -7.70 -0.30 2.74
CA GLN A 147 -8.98 -0.02 3.38
C GLN A 147 -9.25 -0.84 4.65
N GLN A 148 -8.55 -1.95 4.83
CA GLN A 148 -8.72 -2.83 5.99
C GLN A 148 -7.85 -2.43 7.20
N ASN A 149 -6.87 -1.55 7.01
CA ASN A 149 -5.95 -1.13 8.07
C ASN A 149 -6.40 0.20 8.67
N GLN A 150 -7.21 0.18 9.72
CA GLN A 150 -7.80 1.38 10.34
C GLN A 150 -6.78 2.28 11.05
N HIS A 151 -5.64 1.73 11.49
CA HIS A 151 -4.60 2.47 12.22
C HIS A 151 -3.52 3.04 11.28
N ILE A 152 -3.60 2.76 9.98
CA ILE A 152 -2.63 3.21 8.99
C ILE A 152 -3.36 3.92 7.88
N LYS A 153 -2.98 5.16 7.67
CA LYS A 153 -3.43 5.94 6.53
C LYS A 153 -2.39 5.82 5.42
N PHE A 154 -2.75 5.09 4.39
CA PHE A 154 -1.91 5.01 3.19
C PHE A 154 -2.05 6.30 2.38
N LYS A 155 -0.93 6.90 2.00
CA LYS A 155 -0.89 8.11 1.21
C LYS A 155 0.11 7.97 0.06
N ARG A 156 -0.35 8.26 -1.16
CA ARG A 156 0.58 8.24 -2.31
C ARG A 156 1.62 9.33 -2.14
N ILE A 157 2.85 9.02 -2.53
CA ILE A 157 4.00 9.92 -2.43
C ILE A 157 3.79 11.23 -3.23
N ASP A 158 2.94 11.22 -4.24
CA ASP A 158 2.62 12.34 -5.13
C ASP A 158 1.23 12.95 -4.87
N ALA A 159 0.56 12.58 -3.78
CA ALA A 159 -0.79 13.07 -3.48
C ALA A 159 -0.80 14.56 -3.11
N ASP A 160 0.13 14.95 -2.27
CA ASP A 160 0.37 16.33 -1.83
C ASP A 160 1.85 16.53 -1.51
N VAL A 161 2.28 17.78 -1.51
CA VAL A 161 3.58 18.09 -0.94
C VAL A 161 3.45 18.11 0.57
N GLU A 162 4.11 17.15 1.23
CA GLU A 162 4.07 17.03 2.69
C GLU A 162 4.70 18.24 3.38
N ASP A 163 4.16 18.60 4.54
CA ASP A 163 4.69 19.69 5.34
C ASP A 163 6.16 19.45 5.74
N ALA A 164 6.56 18.18 5.88
CA ALA A 164 7.96 17.83 6.11
C ALA A 164 8.90 18.26 4.96
N LEU A 165 8.40 18.40 3.75
CA LEU A 165 9.15 18.82 2.55
C LEU A 165 9.08 20.34 2.33
N LYS A 166 8.26 21.05 3.09
CA LYS A 166 8.11 22.51 2.99
C LYS A 166 9.02 23.23 3.97
N GLU A 167 9.48 24.41 3.59
CA GLU A 167 10.08 25.37 4.53
C GLU A 167 8.99 26.27 5.12
N ASP A 168 9.15 26.62 6.38
CA ASP A 168 8.30 27.65 7.02
C ASP A 168 8.65 29.02 6.42
N VAL A 169 7.68 29.64 5.77
CA VAL A 169 7.81 30.95 5.14
C VAL A 169 6.64 31.83 5.53
N ASP A 170 6.84 33.14 5.57
CA ASP A 170 5.76 34.09 5.81
C ASP A 170 4.74 34.04 4.66
N GLU A 171 3.47 33.71 4.98
CA GLU A 171 2.39 33.56 4.01
C GLU A 171 2.20 34.79 3.10
N LYS A 172 2.58 35.99 3.59
CA LYS A 172 2.42 37.22 2.83
C LYS A 172 3.37 37.32 1.61
N GLU A 173 4.59 36.78 1.73
CA GLU A 173 5.53 36.76 0.61
C GLU A 173 5.07 35.80 -0.50
N LEU A 174 4.38 34.73 -0.12
CA LEU A 174 3.88 33.73 -1.05
C LEU A 174 2.62 34.19 -1.80
N ASP A 175 1.75 35.00 -1.20
CA ASP A 175 0.47 35.40 -1.80
C ASP A 175 0.64 36.30 -3.04
N GLU A 176 1.63 37.20 -3.05
CA GLU A 176 1.91 38.04 -4.22
C GLU A 176 2.42 37.20 -5.40
N ILE A 177 3.30 36.23 -5.10
CA ILE A 177 3.88 35.33 -6.11
C ILE A 177 2.79 34.35 -6.62
N LYS A 178 1.93 33.87 -5.73
CA LYS A 178 0.85 32.92 -6.04
C LYS A 178 -0.11 33.47 -7.10
N THR A 179 -0.52 34.72 -6.96
CA THR A 179 -1.43 35.34 -7.93
C THR A 179 -0.79 35.41 -9.32
N SER A 180 0.45 35.88 -9.39
CA SER A 180 1.21 36.03 -10.64
C SER A 180 1.46 34.69 -11.33
N LEU A 181 1.85 33.65 -10.56
CA LEU A 181 2.10 32.30 -11.08
C LEU A 181 0.82 31.60 -11.49
N THR A 182 -0.28 31.78 -10.75
CA THR A 182 -1.59 31.19 -11.09
C THR A 182 -2.06 31.66 -12.45
N ASP A 183 -1.97 32.97 -12.70
CA ASP A 183 -2.37 33.56 -13.99
C ASP A 183 -1.48 33.07 -15.13
N LEU A 184 -0.17 33.00 -14.88
CA LEU A 184 0.79 32.51 -15.85
C LEU A 184 0.53 31.04 -16.25
N PHE A 185 0.38 30.15 -15.25
CA PHE A 185 0.12 28.72 -15.51
C PHE A 185 -1.24 28.47 -16.15
N ARG A 186 -2.30 29.13 -15.71
CA ARG A 186 -3.62 29.03 -16.31
C ARG A 186 -3.59 29.42 -17.79
N LYS A 187 -2.94 30.53 -18.10
CA LYS A 187 -2.80 31.03 -19.48
C LYS A 187 -1.93 30.12 -20.34
N THR A 188 -0.82 29.65 -19.82
CA THR A 188 0.14 28.83 -20.58
C THR A 188 -0.41 27.42 -20.86
N LEU A 189 -1.10 26.83 -19.87
CA LEU A 189 -1.67 25.49 -19.99
C LEU A 189 -3.10 25.49 -20.57
N ASN A 190 -3.67 26.66 -20.79
CA ASN A 190 -5.05 26.85 -21.26
C ASN A 190 -6.09 26.12 -20.39
N LYS A 191 -5.90 26.19 -19.06
CA LYS A 191 -6.76 25.57 -18.05
C LYS A 191 -7.21 26.62 -17.03
N GLU A 192 -8.42 27.15 -17.20
CA GLU A 192 -8.97 28.21 -16.37
C GLU A 192 -9.19 27.79 -14.90
N ASN A 193 -9.52 26.52 -14.67
CA ASN A 193 -9.80 25.98 -13.33
C ASN A 193 -8.57 25.31 -12.68
N LEU A 194 -7.36 25.60 -13.16
CA LEU A 194 -6.15 25.07 -12.55
C LEU A 194 -5.95 25.69 -11.16
N GLU A 195 -5.85 24.85 -10.14
CA GLU A 195 -5.44 25.27 -8.81
C GLU A 195 -3.91 25.29 -8.76
N VAL A 196 -3.35 26.41 -8.27
CA VAL A 196 -1.91 26.58 -8.14
C VAL A 196 -1.61 26.85 -6.68
N HIS A 197 -0.83 25.97 -6.08
CA HIS A 197 -0.28 26.15 -4.74
C HIS A 197 1.18 26.57 -4.86
N VAL A 198 1.54 27.64 -4.17
CA VAL A 198 2.93 28.11 -4.13
C VAL A 198 3.48 27.82 -2.74
N GLU A 199 4.49 26.97 -2.71
CA GLU A 199 5.12 26.47 -1.49
C GLU A 199 6.63 26.60 -1.63
N LYS A 200 7.33 26.90 -0.56
CA LYS A 200 8.79 26.86 -0.57
C LYS A 200 9.25 25.47 -0.13
N LEU A 201 9.96 24.79 -1.01
CA LEU A 201 10.46 23.45 -0.76
C LEU A 201 11.87 23.51 -0.18
N LYS A 202 12.20 22.57 0.71
CA LYS A 202 13.54 22.39 1.26
C LYS A 202 14.56 22.00 0.19
N ASP A 203 14.11 21.37 -0.89
CA ASP A 203 14.96 21.06 -2.05
C ASP A 203 14.89 22.19 -3.09
N ALA A 204 15.96 22.98 -3.16
CA ALA A 204 16.09 24.10 -4.11
C ALA A 204 16.23 23.67 -5.59
N LYS A 205 16.38 22.40 -5.89
CA LYS A 205 16.51 21.88 -7.26
C LYS A 205 15.17 21.75 -7.96
N ILE A 206 14.09 21.73 -7.20
CA ILE A 206 12.73 21.52 -7.72
C ILE A 206 12.05 22.88 -7.80
N SER A 207 11.74 23.30 -9.04
CA SER A 207 11.09 24.58 -9.30
C SER A 207 9.57 24.49 -9.38
N SER A 208 9.01 23.35 -9.76
CA SER A 208 7.58 23.15 -9.85
C SER A 208 7.22 21.66 -9.83
N ILE A 209 6.06 21.35 -9.27
CA ILE A 209 5.51 19.99 -9.19
C ILE A 209 4.06 20.06 -9.68
N ILE A 210 3.65 19.09 -10.49
CA ILE A 210 2.26 18.94 -10.91
C ILE A 210 1.64 17.79 -10.11
N THR A 211 0.66 18.09 -9.28
CA THR A 211 -0.12 17.09 -8.55
C THR A 211 -1.48 16.89 -9.22
N LEU A 212 -1.98 15.67 -9.18
CA LEU A 212 -3.32 15.35 -9.63
C LEU A 212 -4.22 15.10 -8.42
N SER A 213 -5.45 15.61 -8.46
CA SER A 213 -6.43 15.27 -7.45
C SER A 213 -6.72 13.76 -7.45
N GLU A 214 -7.17 13.20 -6.32
CA GLU A 214 -7.53 11.79 -6.24
C GLU A 214 -8.59 11.37 -7.28
N GLU A 215 -9.55 12.24 -7.58
CA GLU A 215 -10.56 11.99 -8.62
C GLU A 215 -9.94 11.91 -10.01
N SER A 216 -9.03 12.84 -10.33
CA SER A 216 -8.34 12.85 -11.62
C SER A 216 -7.45 11.62 -11.80
N ARG A 217 -6.83 11.15 -10.72
CA ARG A 217 -6.02 9.93 -10.71
C ARG A 217 -6.86 8.68 -10.89
N ARG A 218 -7.97 8.55 -10.15
CA ARG A 218 -8.90 7.41 -10.31
C ARG A 218 -9.45 7.32 -11.73
N MET A 219 -9.72 8.46 -12.38
CA MET A 219 -10.10 8.49 -13.79
C MET A 219 -8.98 7.99 -14.69
N GLN A 220 -7.73 8.37 -14.43
CA GLN A 220 -6.56 7.96 -15.21
C GLN A 220 -6.27 6.47 -15.05
N ASP A 221 -6.39 5.93 -13.84
CA ASP A 221 -6.19 4.51 -13.55
C ASP A 221 -7.29 3.59 -14.13
N MET A 222 -8.45 4.16 -14.50
CA MET A 222 -9.56 3.44 -15.16
C MET A 222 -9.50 3.48 -16.69
N MET A 223 -8.63 4.27 -17.29
CA MET A 223 -8.47 4.42 -18.76
C MET A 223 -7.34 3.55 -19.29
#